data_efd1a18d301e083407a4b664c8444d69
#
_entry.id   efd1a18d301e083407a4b664c8444d69
#
_cell.length_a   1.000
_cell.length_b   1.000
_cell.length_c   1.000
_cell.angle_alpha   90.00
_cell.angle_beta   90.00
_cell.angle_gamma   90.00
#
_symmetry.space_group_name_H-M   'P 1'
#
loop_
_entity.id
_entity.type
_entity.pdbx_description
1 polymer ?
#
loop_
_entity_poly.entity_id
_entity_poly.type
_entity_poly.pdbx_seq_one_letter_code
_entity_poly.pdbx_strand_id
1 'polypeptide(L)'
;MTSQERHEARYQRRRAARRARQEARCAALGSLEEVFSYHTMFKYGRKCCNGVRWKQSTQNFERHLFSHTAKQRRLILAKRWRPKKYVHFTVCERGKIRGIDAPHITDRQIHKVISKEVLEPLYDPSMIYDNGASRIGKGLHWQIKRIKQQLARHYRKYGRAGGVLLLDLKKFFPYAPHSIIYQRHQRYILNPDFRRIADTIIDTAPGEFPGRGMPLGVEPSQQEMAAMPSAVDNWIKCQMSTHSAGHYMDDYCIILPDIEDLKKLGRAIVRQFEIRGIPVNKKKCKIIPLTKPFRWCKARFTLTETGKIKVNGSRDGVIRARRKLKLFHREWLAWKRTLQEVAQYMNCQEAYYKNFDDHGRLLRLRRLCYAIFGGRVPCSTKSSKPVMAPSLP
;
A
#
# COMPACT_ATOMS: atom_id res chain seq x y z
N MET A 1 -25.94 -40.42 -3.89
CA MET A 1 -25.13 -39.24 -4.33
C MET A 1 -23.73 -39.71 -4.68
N THR A 2 -23.33 -39.52 -5.92
CA THR A 2 -21.97 -39.77 -6.41
C THR A 2 -20.95 -38.81 -5.76
N SER A 3 -19.67 -39.10 -5.90
CA SER A 3 -18.60 -38.18 -5.42
C SER A 3 -18.70 -36.81 -6.10
N GLN A 4 -19.05 -36.78 -7.37
CA GLN A 4 -19.20 -35.55 -8.16
C GLN A 4 -20.39 -34.72 -7.70
N GLU A 5 -21.55 -35.32 -7.44
CA GLU A 5 -22.74 -34.65 -6.88
C GLU A 5 -22.46 -34.05 -5.50
N ARG A 6 -21.73 -34.79 -4.64
CA ARG A 6 -21.31 -34.27 -3.31
C ARG A 6 -20.34 -33.10 -3.44
N HIS A 7 -19.44 -33.09 -4.41
CA HIS A 7 -18.53 -32.02 -4.70
C HIS A 7 -19.29 -30.77 -5.17
N GLU A 8 -20.20 -30.93 -6.13
CA GLU A 8 -21.03 -29.83 -6.65
C GLU A 8 -21.94 -29.26 -5.57
N ALA A 9 -22.61 -30.08 -4.77
CA ALA A 9 -23.43 -29.61 -3.66
C ALA A 9 -22.61 -28.82 -2.61
N ARG A 10 -21.36 -29.23 -2.33
CA ARG A 10 -20.44 -28.46 -1.47
C ARG A 10 -20.02 -27.13 -2.11
N TYR A 11 -19.76 -27.13 -3.41
CA TYR A 11 -19.43 -25.92 -4.15
C TYR A 11 -20.57 -24.90 -4.10
N GLN A 12 -21.80 -25.34 -4.40
CA GLN A 12 -22.99 -24.48 -4.40
C GLN A 12 -23.28 -23.91 -2.99
N ARG A 13 -23.21 -24.74 -1.95
CA ARG A 13 -23.35 -24.26 -0.55
C ARG A 13 -22.30 -23.19 -0.19
N ARG A 14 -21.04 -23.40 -0.57
CA ARG A 14 -19.98 -22.42 -0.32
C ARG A 14 -20.18 -21.14 -1.13
N ARG A 15 -20.70 -21.24 -2.35
CA ARG A 15 -21.03 -20.11 -3.21
C ARG A 15 -22.18 -19.30 -2.61
N ALA A 16 -23.26 -19.94 -2.21
CA ALA A 16 -24.40 -19.30 -1.54
C ALA A 16 -23.99 -18.62 -0.23
N ALA A 17 -23.22 -19.30 0.61
CA ALA A 17 -22.71 -18.70 1.87
C ALA A 17 -21.81 -17.47 1.63
N ARG A 18 -20.98 -17.48 0.57
CA ARG A 18 -20.18 -16.30 0.22
C ARG A 18 -21.06 -15.14 -0.26
N ARG A 19 -22.09 -15.43 -1.03
CA ARG A 19 -23.04 -14.43 -1.52
C ARG A 19 -23.84 -13.82 -0.35
N ALA A 20 -24.40 -14.63 0.52
CA ALA A 20 -25.11 -14.18 1.70
C ALA A 20 -24.23 -13.28 2.62
N ARG A 21 -22.96 -13.64 2.82
CA ARG A 21 -22.02 -12.81 3.57
C ARG A 21 -21.75 -11.47 2.87
N GLN A 22 -21.72 -11.44 1.55
CA GLN A 22 -21.52 -10.19 0.79
C GLN A 22 -22.78 -9.31 0.87
N GLU A 23 -23.97 -9.89 0.75
CA GLU A 23 -25.26 -9.22 0.92
C GLU A 23 -25.38 -8.60 2.32
N ALA A 24 -25.04 -9.38 3.36
CA ALA A 24 -25.03 -8.88 4.73
C ALA A 24 -24.05 -7.70 4.93
N ARG A 25 -22.86 -7.75 4.33
CA ARG A 25 -21.90 -6.63 4.38
C ARG A 25 -22.42 -5.39 3.66
N CYS A 26 -23.03 -5.56 2.50
CA CYS A 26 -23.63 -4.44 1.77
C CYS A 26 -24.81 -3.82 2.56
N ALA A 27 -25.64 -4.64 3.17
CA ALA A 27 -26.72 -4.17 4.04
C ALA A 27 -26.20 -3.42 5.27
N ALA A 28 -25.09 -3.89 5.86
CA ALA A 28 -24.47 -3.26 7.03
C ALA A 28 -23.85 -1.88 6.73
N LEU A 29 -23.65 -1.49 5.48
CA LEU A 29 -23.20 -0.13 5.13
C LEU A 29 -24.27 0.92 5.39
N GLY A 30 -25.53 0.52 5.39
CA GLY A 30 -26.68 1.42 5.45
C GLY A 30 -27.03 2.07 4.12
N SER A 31 -27.87 3.09 4.19
CA SER A 31 -28.35 3.85 3.05
C SER A 31 -27.31 4.85 2.54
N LEU A 32 -27.56 5.39 1.34
CA LEU A 32 -26.74 6.48 0.78
C LEU A 32 -26.73 7.70 1.71
N GLU A 33 -27.86 7.99 2.36
CA GLU A 33 -28.04 9.14 3.25
C GLU A 33 -27.25 8.99 4.55
N GLU A 34 -27.15 7.76 5.07
CA GLU A 34 -26.38 7.43 6.28
C GLU A 34 -24.87 7.49 6.02
N VAL A 35 -24.40 6.85 4.94
CA VAL A 35 -22.98 6.87 4.55
C VAL A 35 -22.51 8.29 4.24
N PHE A 36 -23.31 9.07 3.53
CA PHE A 36 -23.03 10.48 3.24
C PHE A 36 -23.73 11.43 4.23
N SER A 37 -23.87 11.02 5.50
CA SER A 37 -24.35 11.91 6.55
C SER A 37 -23.44 13.12 6.73
N TYR A 38 -23.99 14.24 7.24
CA TYR A 38 -23.18 15.44 7.53
C TYR A 38 -22.00 15.12 8.45
N HIS A 39 -22.23 14.28 9.47
CA HIS A 39 -21.16 13.85 10.39
C HIS A 39 -20.02 13.16 9.65
N THR A 40 -20.32 12.16 8.84
CA THR A 40 -19.33 11.38 8.07
C THR A 40 -18.58 12.29 7.10
N MET A 41 -19.30 13.07 6.32
CA MET A 41 -18.69 13.97 5.35
C MET A 41 -17.81 15.04 6.03
N PHE A 42 -18.25 15.62 7.13
CA PHE A 42 -17.50 16.62 7.88
C PHE A 42 -16.21 16.01 8.45
N LYS A 43 -16.30 14.83 9.07
CA LYS A 43 -15.15 14.04 9.57
C LYS A 43 -14.10 13.85 8.48
N TYR A 44 -14.50 13.45 7.28
CA TYR A 44 -13.56 13.21 6.18
C TYR A 44 -13.11 14.50 5.47
N GLY A 45 -13.93 15.51 5.42
CA GLY A 45 -13.55 16.84 4.96
C GLY A 45 -12.38 17.41 5.76
N ARG A 46 -12.48 17.37 7.10
CA ARG A 46 -11.37 17.78 8.00
C ARG A 46 -10.12 16.92 7.78
N LYS A 47 -10.26 15.60 7.59
CA LYS A 47 -9.13 14.72 7.29
C LYS A 47 -8.45 15.05 5.94
N CYS A 48 -9.17 15.61 4.97
CA CYS A 48 -8.59 16.05 3.70
C CYS A 48 -7.65 17.26 3.86
N CYS A 49 -7.82 18.04 4.91
CA CYS A 49 -6.98 19.20 5.20
C CYS A 49 -5.63 18.85 5.89
N ASN A 50 -5.52 17.63 6.43
CA ASN A 50 -4.34 17.22 7.17
C ASN A 50 -3.08 17.22 6.29
N GLY A 51 -2.00 17.86 6.78
CA GLY A 51 -0.72 17.95 6.10
C GLY A 51 -0.66 18.91 4.90
N VAL A 52 -1.78 19.58 4.57
CA VAL A 52 -1.87 20.51 3.42
C VAL A 52 -2.53 21.85 3.76
N ARG A 53 -2.70 22.19 5.06
CA ARG A 53 -3.29 23.46 5.51
C ARG A 53 -2.49 24.71 5.09
N TRP A 54 -1.24 24.55 4.70
CA TRP A 54 -0.43 25.62 4.14
C TRP A 54 -0.88 26.08 2.74
N LYS A 55 -1.72 25.30 2.04
CA LYS A 55 -2.25 25.64 0.73
C LYS A 55 -3.49 26.53 0.85
N GLN A 56 -3.53 27.64 0.11
CA GLN A 56 -4.67 28.55 0.06
C GLN A 56 -6.00 27.83 -0.29
N SER A 57 -5.96 26.89 -1.25
CA SER A 57 -7.14 26.10 -1.62
C SER A 57 -7.69 25.25 -0.47
N THR A 58 -6.80 24.75 0.41
CA THR A 58 -7.20 23.98 1.59
C THR A 58 -7.78 24.89 2.67
N GLN A 59 -7.17 26.04 2.90
CA GLN A 59 -7.67 27.04 3.85
C GLN A 59 -9.06 27.53 3.46
N ASN A 60 -9.25 27.82 2.17
CA ASN A 60 -10.57 28.19 1.62
C ASN A 60 -11.60 27.07 1.78
N PHE A 61 -11.23 25.83 1.51
CA PHE A 61 -12.09 24.67 1.73
C PHE A 61 -12.45 24.51 3.21
N GLU A 62 -11.48 24.64 4.12
CA GLU A 62 -11.68 24.47 5.56
C GLU A 62 -12.57 25.58 6.15
N ARG A 63 -12.39 26.84 5.68
CA ARG A 63 -13.23 27.98 6.06
C ARG A 63 -14.71 27.78 5.66
N HIS A 64 -14.96 27.21 4.48
CA HIS A 64 -16.29 26.99 3.95
C HIS A 64 -16.73 25.51 3.99
N LEU A 65 -16.14 24.74 4.91
CA LEU A 65 -16.32 23.28 4.95
C LEU A 65 -17.80 22.88 5.07
N PHE A 66 -18.59 23.61 5.84
CA PHE A 66 -20.02 23.30 6.03
C PHE A 66 -20.80 23.48 4.72
N SER A 67 -20.69 24.63 4.08
CA SER A 67 -21.39 24.91 2.82
C SER A 67 -20.93 24.00 1.68
N HIS A 68 -19.64 23.70 1.60
CA HIS A 68 -19.12 22.70 0.65
C HIS A 68 -19.70 21.33 0.92
N THR A 69 -19.75 20.90 2.18
CA THR A 69 -20.31 19.60 2.57
C THR A 69 -21.81 19.52 2.22
N ALA A 70 -22.60 20.55 2.54
CA ALA A 70 -24.00 20.61 2.21
C ALA A 70 -24.26 20.52 0.69
N LYS A 71 -23.49 21.29 -0.10
CA LYS A 71 -23.56 21.24 -1.55
C LYS A 71 -23.22 19.87 -2.11
N GLN A 72 -22.12 19.27 -1.67
CA GLN A 72 -21.69 17.94 -2.14
C GLN A 72 -22.70 16.86 -1.76
N ARG A 73 -23.20 16.88 -0.51
CA ARG A 73 -24.23 15.93 -0.05
C ARG A 73 -25.49 16.03 -0.90
N ARG A 74 -25.99 17.24 -1.15
CA ARG A 74 -27.16 17.45 -2.02
C ARG A 74 -26.97 16.87 -3.42
N LEU A 75 -25.78 17.06 -4.02
CA LEU A 75 -25.46 16.50 -5.34
C LEU A 75 -25.38 14.97 -5.33
N ILE A 76 -24.83 14.37 -4.28
CA ILE A 76 -24.77 12.91 -4.10
C ILE A 76 -26.17 12.31 -3.99
N LEU A 77 -27.02 12.87 -3.09
CA LEU A 77 -28.38 12.36 -2.87
C LEU A 77 -29.29 12.55 -4.10
N ALA A 78 -29.10 13.67 -4.83
CA ALA A 78 -29.77 13.90 -6.09
C ALA A 78 -29.22 13.07 -7.27
N LYS A 79 -28.22 12.19 -7.01
CA LYS A 79 -27.55 11.38 -8.05
C LYS A 79 -26.88 12.18 -9.17
N ARG A 80 -26.57 13.46 -8.92
CA ARG A 80 -26.04 14.43 -9.88
C ARG A 80 -24.57 14.77 -9.68
N TRP A 81 -23.92 14.17 -8.67
CA TRP A 81 -22.52 14.44 -8.42
C TRP A 81 -21.63 13.95 -9.57
N ARG A 82 -20.70 14.83 -9.96
CA ARG A 82 -19.60 14.55 -10.91
C ARG A 82 -18.33 15.19 -10.36
N PRO A 83 -17.17 14.53 -10.44
CA PRO A 83 -15.90 15.13 -10.06
C PRO A 83 -15.57 16.32 -10.95
N LYS A 84 -14.88 17.30 -10.37
CA LYS A 84 -14.26 18.40 -11.11
C LYS A 84 -13.03 17.90 -11.89
N LYS A 85 -12.53 18.71 -12.82
CA LYS A 85 -11.29 18.44 -13.53
C LYS A 85 -10.14 18.20 -12.54
N TYR A 86 -9.34 17.18 -12.82
CA TYR A 86 -8.13 16.89 -12.08
C TYR A 86 -7.04 17.91 -12.38
N VAL A 87 -6.19 18.17 -11.39
CA VAL A 87 -4.99 18.99 -11.55
C VAL A 87 -3.83 18.04 -11.80
N HIS A 88 -3.27 18.09 -13.00
CA HIS A 88 -2.10 17.30 -13.37
C HIS A 88 -0.81 18.02 -12.98
N PHE A 89 0.13 17.31 -12.35
CA PHE A 89 1.49 17.77 -12.11
C PHE A 89 2.45 16.58 -11.99
N THR A 90 3.73 16.85 -12.18
CA THR A 90 4.76 15.81 -12.08
C THR A 90 5.51 15.90 -10.75
N VAL A 91 5.84 14.74 -10.19
CA VAL A 91 6.67 14.62 -9.00
C VAL A 91 7.89 13.77 -9.32
N CYS A 92 9.07 14.28 -8.99
CA CYS A 92 10.30 13.49 -9.05
C CYS A 92 10.54 12.77 -7.72
N GLU A 93 10.28 11.48 -7.69
CA GLU A 93 10.57 10.64 -6.52
C GLU A 93 11.77 9.74 -6.79
N ARG A 94 12.91 10.05 -6.16
CA ARG A 94 14.13 9.23 -6.25
C ARG A 94 14.62 9.04 -7.70
N GLY A 95 14.58 10.11 -8.48
CA GLY A 95 15.00 10.11 -9.89
C GLY A 95 13.96 9.51 -10.85
N LYS A 96 12.77 9.15 -10.37
CA LYS A 96 11.64 8.75 -11.22
C LYS A 96 10.62 9.86 -11.28
N ILE A 97 10.35 10.34 -12.49
CA ILE A 97 9.27 11.28 -12.75
C ILE A 97 7.95 10.51 -12.80
N ARG A 98 6.96 11.00 -12.07
CA ARG A 98 5.61 10.43 -12.03
C ARG A 98 4.58 11.52 -12.26
N GLY A 99 3.66 11.30 -13.18
CA GLY A 99 2.46 12.11 -13.30
C GLY A 99 1.52 11.83 -12.12
N ILE A 100 1.01 12.88 -11.54
CA ILE A 100 0.03 12.83 -10.45
C ILE A 100 -1.21 13.59 -10.90
N ASP A 101 -2.36 12.95 -10.82
CA ASP A 101 -3.65 13.55 -11.08
C ASP A 101 -4.36 13.79 -9.76
N ALA A 102 -4.30 15.02 -9.27
CA ALA A 102 -4.91 15.38 -7.99
C ALA A 102 -6.36 15.81 -8.19
N PRO A 103 -7.32 15.16 -7.53
CA PRO A 103 -8.70 15.63 -7.53
C PRO A 103 -8.82 16.92 -6.73
N HIS A 104 -9.82 17.75 -7.11
CA HIS A 104 -10.16 18.94 -6.34
C HIS A 104 -10.47 18.57 -4.87
N ILE A 105 -10.17 19.45 -3.92
CA ILE A 105 -10.30 19.13 -2.49
C ILE A 105 -11.74 18.75 -2.08
N THR A 106 -12.74 19.35 -2.72
CA THR A 106 -14.16 18.97 -2.50
C THR A 106 -14.45 17.54 -2.93
N ASP A 107 -13.85 17.08 -4.02
CA ASP A 107 -14.03 15.72 -4.52
C ASP A 107 -13.22 14.72 -3.72
N ARG A 108 -12.06 15.13 -3.17
CA ARG A 108 -11.30 14.32 -2.20
C ARG A 108 -12.12 13.97 -0.97
N GLN A 109 -13.06 14.82 -0.55
CA GLN A 109 -14.00 14.50 0.54
C GLN A 109 -14.87 13.30 0.16
N ILE A 110 -15.48 13.31 -1.04
CA ILE A 110 -16.31 12.21 -1.55
C ILE A 110 -15.48 10.94 -1.76
N HIS A 111 -14.32 11.08 -2.39
CA HIS A 111 -13.38 9.97 -2.58
C HIS A 111 -13.01 9.30 -1.25
N LYS A 112 -12.82 10.09 -0.20
CA LYS A 112 -12.48 9.56 1.11
C LYS A 112 -13.65 8.86 1.78
N VAL A 113 -14.87 9.40 1.65
CA VAL A 113 -16.10 8.73 2.14
C VAL A 113 -16.27 7.38 1.45
N ILE A 114 -16.30 7.36 0.10
CA ILE A 114 -16.51 6.13 -0.66
C ILE A 114 -15.42 5.09 -0.39
N SER A 115 -14.16 5.52 -0.28
CA SER A 115 -13.04 4.61 0.02
C SER A 115 -13.15 3.97 1.39
N LYS A 116 -13.50 4.75 2.42
CA LYS A 116 -13.45 4.30 3.81
C LYS A 116 -14.72 3.62 4.27
N GLU A 117 -15.87 4.14 3.85
CA GLU A 117 -17.16 3.63 4.31
C GLU A 117 -17.75 2.57 3.36
N VAL A 118 -17.25 2.46 2.10
CA VAL A 118 -17.80 1.50 1.13
C VAL A 118 -16.75 0.54 0.60
N LEU A 119 -15.69 1.03 -0.08
CA LEU A 119 -14.74 0.15 -0.77
C LEU A 119 -13.95 -0.71 0.21
N GLU A 120 -13.42 -0.11 1.27
CA GLU A 120 -12.58 -0.81 2.25
C GLU A 120 -13.34 -1.94 2.96
N PRO A 121 -14.55 -1.74 3.54
CA PRO A 121 -15.32 -2.81 4.18
C PRO A 121 -15.72 -3.93 3.22
N LEU A 122 -16.04 -3.59 1.96
CA LEU A 122 -16.48 -4.58 0.97
C LEU A 122 -15.33 -5.36 0.33
N TYR A 123 -14.15 -4.74 0.16
CA TYR A 123 -13.01 -5.35 -0.53
C TYR A 123 -12.07 -6.10 0.40
N ASP A 124 -11.86 -5.60 1.62
CA ASP A 124 -10.89 -6.19 2.56
C ASP A 124 -11.10 -7.70 2.77
N PRO A 125 -12.34 -8.19 2.95
CA PRO A 125 -12.58 -9.63 3.09
C PRO A 125 -12.33 -10.47 1.84
N SER A 126 -12.25 -9.84 0.66
CA SER A 126 -11.97 -10.53 -0.62
C SER A 126 -10.47 -10.72 -0.88
N MET A 127 -9.64 -9.94 -0.20
CA MET A 127 -8.20 -9.98 -0.33
C MET A 127 -7.58 -11.07 0.54
N ILE A 128 -6.54 -11.73 0.06
CA ILE A 128 -5.81 -12.71 0.86
C ILE A 128 -5.21 -12.05 2.11
N TYR A 129 -5.04 -12.86 3.18
CA TYR A 129 -4.45 -12.36 4.43
C TYR A 129 -3.07 -11.72 4.19
N ASP A 130 -2.26 -12.29 3.31
CA ASP A 130 -0.89 -11.89 3.01
C ASP A 130 -0.78 -10.73 1.99
N ASN A 131 -1.89 -10.06 1.64
CA ASN A 131 -1.88 -8.76 0.98
C ASN A 131 -1.80 -7.66 2.05
N GLY A 132 -0.71 -6.89 2.05
CA GLY A 132 -0.45 -5.86 3.05
C GLY A 132 -0.64 -4.43 2.58
N ALA A 133 -1.04 -4.21 1.32
CA ALA A 133 -1.16 -2.89 0.74
C ALA A 133 -2.51 -2.23 1.07
N SER A 134 -2.48 -0.96 1.47
CA SER A 134 -3.67 -0.11 1.69
C SER A 134 -4.75 -0.70 2.60
N ARG A 135 -4.38 -1.50 3.60
CA ARG A 135 -5.28 -2.14 4.57
C ARG A 135 -5.03 -1.65 5.97
N ILE A 136 -6.09 -1.49 6.77
CA ILE A 136 -5.99 -1.10 8.19
C ILE A 136 -5.18 -2.17 8.97
N GLY A 137 -4.29 -1.71 9.84
CA GLY A 137 -3.43 -2.58 10.65
C GLY A 137 -2.32 -3.28 9.88
N LYS A 138 -2.24 -3.06 8.55
CA LYS A 138 -1.19 -3.60 7.69
C LYS A 138 -0.33 -2.48 7.09
N GLY A 139 0.49 -2.79 6.14
CA GLY A 139 1.40 -1.84 5.49
C GLY A 139 2.77 -2.46 5.29
N LEU A 140 3.74 -1.64 4.87
CA LEU A 140 5.06 -2.10 4.49
C LEU A 140 5.76 -2.91 5.60
N HIS A 141 5.77 -2.40 6.82
CA HIS A 141 6.47 -3.07 7.95
C HIS A 141 5.76 -4.36 8.38
N TRP A 142 4.43 -4.37 8.35
CA TRP A 142 3.65 -5.59 8.58
C TRP A 142 4.00 -6.65 7.53
N GLN A 143 4.07 -6.26 6.26
CA GLN A 143 4.37 -7.16 5.17
C GLN A 143 5.80 -7.74 5.28
N ILE A 144 6.78 -6.92 5.66
CA ILE A 144 8.16 -7.36 5.93
C ILE A 144 8.19 -8.39 7.07
N LYS A 145 7.50 -8.10 8.19
CA LYS A 145 7.36 -9.03 9.32
C LYS A 145 6.70 -10.33 8.87
N ARG A 146 5.70 -10.26 8.00
CA ARG A 146 4.99 -11.42 7.48
C ARG A 146 5.88 -12.33 6.65
N ILE A 147 6.69 -11.79 5.74
CA ILE A 147 7.68 -12.57 4.98
C ILE A 147 8.74 -13.19 5.91
N LYS A 148 9.21 -12.45 6.90
CA LYS A 148 10.12 -13.02 7.92
C LYS A 148 9.51 -14.25 8.60
N GLN A 149 8.23 -14.22 8.96
CA GLN A 149 7.50 -15.36 9.52
C GLN A 149 7.37 -16.53 8.52
N GLN A 150 7.11 -16.23 7.25
CA GLN A 150 7.01 -17.26 6.19
C GLN A 150 8.36 -17.94 5.96
N LEU A 151 9.45 -17.17 5.90
CA LEU A 151 10.82 -17.72 5.82
C LEU A 151 11.17 -18.59 7.04
N ALA A 152 10.79 -18.19 8.24
CA ALA A 152 11.03 -18.99 9.46
C ALA A 152 10.28 -20.33 9.43
N ARG A 153 9.01 -20.32 8.94
CA ARG A 153 8.24 -21.57 8.76
C ARG A 153 8.87 -22.46 7.69
N HIS A 154 9.30 -21.86 6.58
CA HIS A 154 9.98 -22.57 5.50
C HIS A 154 11.25 -23.22 5.99
N TYR A 155 12.10 -22.46 6.70
CA TYR A 155 13.36 -22.99 7.24
C TYR A 155 13.17 -24.19 8.18
N ARG A 156 12.18 -24.12 9.08
CA ARG A 156 11.90 -25.23 10.01
C ARG A 156 11.53 -26.54 9.31
N LYS A 157 10.95 -26.46 8.08
CA LYS A 157 10.50 -27.64 7.34
C LYS A 157 11.50 -28.07 6.27
N TYR A 158 12.18 -27.14 5.66
CA TYR A 158 12.96 -27.36 4.43
C TYR A 158 14.38 -26.79 4.50
N GLY A 159 14.79 -26.21 5.63
CA GLY A 159 16.06 -25.52 5.71
C GLY A 159 16.17 -24.36 4.71
N ARG A 160 17.27 -24.31 3.99
CA ARG A 160 17.54 -23.33 2.92
C ARG A 160 17.22 -23.85 1.51
N ALA A 161 16.56 -25.01 1.41
CA ALA A 161 16.16 -25.58 0.12
C ALA A 161 15.18 -24.66 -0.63
N GLY A 162 15.24 -24.71 -1.96
CA GLY A 162 14.35 -23.96 -2.82
C GLY A 162 14.73 -22.49 -3.01
N GLY A 163 13.72 -21.65 -3.25
CA GLY A 163 13.93 -20.28 -3.65
C GLY A 163 12.76 -19.35 -3.37
N VAL A 164 12.95 -18.10 -3.73
CA VAL A 164 11.93 -17.06 -3.77
C VAL A 164 11.69 -16.60 -5.20
N LEU A 165 10.44 -16.61 -5.65
CA LEU A 165 9.98 -15.92 -6.85
C LEU A 165 9.58 -14.51 -6.48
N LEU A 166 10.24 -13.53 -7.11
CA LEU A 166 9.85 -12.13 -7.10
C LEU A 166 9.21 -11.79 -8.45
N LEU A 167 8.03 -11.17 -8.42
CA LEU A 167 7.29 -10.78 -9.60
C LEU A 167 6.76 -9.36 -9.43
N ASP A 168 6.82 -8.54 -10.49
CA ASP A 168 6.41 -7.13 -10.53
C ASP A 168 5.43 -6.94 -11.69
N LEU A 169 4.32 -6.27 -11.46
CA LEU A 169 3.36 -5.93 -12.49
C LEU A 169 3.82 -4.67 -13.25
N LYS A 170 3.74 -4.70 -14.58
CA LYS A 170 4.26 -3.63 -15.43
C LYS A 170 3.30 -2.44 -15.42
N LYS A 171 3.81 -1.23 -15.10
CA LYS A 171 3.01 0.01 -15.10
C LYS A 171 1.63 -0.21 -14.45
N PHE A 172 1.60 -0.77 -13.24
CA PHE A 172 0.42 -1.34 -12.61
C PHE A 172 -0.79 -0.39 -12.62
N PHE A 173 -0.61 0.86 -12.17
CA PHE A 173 -1.67 1.87 -12.20
C PHE A 173 -2.04 2.31 -13.63
N PRO A 174 -1.10 2.71 -14.51
CA PRO A 174 -1.46 3.14 -15.88
C PRO A 174 -2.11 2.06 -16.74
N TYR A 175 -1.84 0.77 -16.49
CA TYR A 175 -2.37 -0.32 -17.31
C TYR A 175 -3.51 -1.08 -16.64
N ALA A 176 -4.04 -0.60 -15.50
CA ALA A 176 -5.17 -1.23 -14.82
C ALA A 176 -6.39 -1.35 -15.76
N PRO A 177 -6.89 -2.57 -16.05
CA PRO A 177 -8.06 -2.72 -16.92
C PRO A 177 -9.33 -2.28 -16.19
N HIS A 178 -10.07 -1.31 -16.70
CA HIS A 178 -11.34 -0.86 -16.13
C HIS A 178 -12.38 -1.99 -16.10
N SER A 179 -12.37 -2.88 -17.11
CA SER A 179 -13.27 -4.04 -17.16
C SER A 179 -13.19 -4.92 -15.90
N ILE A 180 -12.00 -5.14 -15.34
CA ILE A 180 -11.84 -5.90 -14.09
C ILE A 180 -12.39 -5.12 -12.91
N ILE A 181 -12.17 -3.80 -12.88
CA ILE A 181 -12.66 -2.93 -11.81
C ILE A 181 -14.19 -2.93 -11.82
N TYR A 182 -14.85 -2.74 -12.97
CA TYR A 182 -16.31 -2.79 -13.09
C TYR A 182 -16.89 -4.17 -12.72
N GLN A 183 -16.24 -5.28 -13.14
CA GLN A 183 -16.65 -6.62 -12.69
C GLN A 183 -16.58 -6.76 -11.16
N ARG A 184 -15.58 -6.11 -10.54
CA ARG A 184 -15.48 -6.08 -9.06
C ARG A 184 -16.57 -5.22 -8.44
N HIS A 185 -16.88 -4.05 -9.01
CA HIS A 185 -17.97 -3.20 -8.57
C HIS A 185 -19.29 -3.97 -8.61
N GLN A 186 -19.61 -4.63 -9.72
CA GLN A 186 -20.81 -5.46 -9.85
C GLN A 186 -20.86 -6.59 -8.82
N ARG A 187 -19.72 -7.21 -8.54
CA ARG A 187 -19.63 -8.33 -7.62
C ARG A 187 -19.71 -7.95 -6.14
N TYR A 188 -19.11 -6.83 -5.75
CA TYR A 188 -18.91 -6.48 -4.35
C TYR A 188 -19.73 -5.28 -3.89
N ILE A 189 -20.11 -4.35 -4.76
CA ILE A 189 -20.91 -3.17 -4.44
C ILE A 189 -22.33 -3.42 -4.95
N LEU A 190 -23.16 -4.12 -4.14
CA LEU A 190 -24.51 -4.52 -4.56
C LEU A 190 -25.46 -3.33 -4.61
N ASN A 191 -25.27 -2.34 -3.73
CA ASN A 191 -26.08 -1.12 -3.75
C ASN A 191 -25.77 -0.30 -5.02
N PRO A 192 -26.77 -0.03 -5.89
CA PRO A 192 -26.55 0.64 -7.18
C PRO A 192 -26.10 2.09 -7.03
N ASP A 193 -26.47 2.78 -5.95
CA ASP A 193 -26.08 4.17 -5.75
C ASP A 193 -24.59 4.29 -5.38
N PHE A 194 -24.09 3.43 -4.50
CA PHE A 194 -22.65 3.37 -4.21
C PHE A 194 -21.84 2.95 -5.43
N ARG A 195 -22.34 1.95 -6.19
CA ARG A 195 -21.68 1.50 -7.41
C ARG A 195 -21.60 2.62 -8.44
N ARG A 196 -22.69 3.38 -8.66
CA ARG A 196 -22.71 4.54 -9.55
C ARG A 196 -21.63 5.57 -9.18
N ILE A 197 -21.44 5.86 -7.89
CA ILE A 197 -20.40 6.80 -7.44
C ILE A 197 -19.01 6.23 -7.74
N ALA A 198 -18.78 4.95 -7.43
CA ALA A 198 -17.51 4.28 -7.70
C ALA A 198 -17.21 4.23 -9.21
N ASP A 199 -18.19 3.86 -10.04
CA ASP A 199 -18.06 3.85 -11.51
C ASP A 199 -17.77 5.26 -12.04
N THR A 200 -18.49 6.29 -11.55
CA THR A 200 -18.24 7.69 -11.94
C THR A 200 -16.79 8.13 -11.67
N ILE A 201 -16.18 7.67 -10.58
CA ILE A 201 -14.78 7.97 -10.26
C ILE A 201 -13.84 7.34 -11.29
N ILE A 202 -14.15 6.11 -11.75
CA ILE A 202 -13.36 5.43 -12.78
C ILE A 202 -13.54 6.08 -14.15
N ASP A 203 -14.81 6.38 -14.52
CA ASP A 203 -15.15 6.98 -15.82
C ASP A 203 -14.53 8.37 -16.05
N THR A 204 -14.41 9.13 -14.96
CA THR A 204 -13.87 10.50 -15.00
C THR A 204 -12.39 10.59 -14.67
N ALA A 205 -11.77 9.47 -14.29
CA ALA A 205 -10.36 9.42 -13.98
C ALA A 205 -9.51 9.64 -15.24
N PRO A 206 -8.51 10.54 -15.20
CA PRO A 206 -7.61 10.67 -16.33
C PRO A 206 -6.80 9.39 -16.51
N GLY A 207 -6.71 8.92 -17.74
CA GLY A 207 -5.98 7.71 -18.12
C GLY A 207 -5.12 7.93 -19.36
N GLU A 208 -3.97 7.26 -19.42
CA GLU A 208 -3.09 7.29 -20.60
C GLU A 208 -3.69 6.50 -21.78
N PHE A 209 -4.58 5.53 -21.48
CA PHE A 209 -5.15 4.59 -22.47
C PHE A 209 -6.67 4.46 -22.30
N PRO A 210 -7.45 4.36 -23.39
CA PRO A 210 -8.88 4.10 -23.32
C PRO A 210 -9.20 2.81 -22.54
N GLY A 211 -10.14 2.89 -21.60
CA GLY A 211 -10.58 1.76 -20.79
C GLY A 211 -9.52 1.18 -19.85
N ARG A 212 -8.44 1.91 -19.62
CA ARG A 212 -7.34 1.52 -18.74
C ARG A 212 -6.81 2.72 -17.94
N GLY A 213 -6.24 2.40 -16.81
CA GLY A 213 -5.49 3.35 -16.01
C GLY A 213 -6.25 3.82 -14.78
N MET A 214 -5.50 3.91 -13.70
CA MET A 214 -5.97 4.48 -12.45
C MET A 214 -5.05 5.63 -12.05
N PRO A 215 -5.59 6.81 -11.75
CA PRO A 215 -4.78 7.98 -11.45
C PRO A 215 -4.02 7.80 -10.13
N LEU A 216 -2.76 8.22 -10.14
CA LEU A 216 -1.97 8.32 -8.92
C LEU A 216 -2.38 9.57 -8.14
N GLY A 217 -2.59 9.42 -6.83
CA GLY A 217 -2.99 10.52 -5.94
C GLY A 217 -4.47 10.53 -5.56
N VAL A 218 -5.24 9.58 -6.08
CA VAL A 218 -6.66 9.37 -5.76
C VAL A 218 -6.80 8.21 -4.77
N GLU A 219 -7.52 8.42 -3.65
CA GLU A 219 -7.64 7.40 -2.59
C GLU A 219 -8.40 6.14 -3.05
N PRO A 220 -9.55 6.23 -3.76
CA PRO A 220 -10.21 5.07 -4.36
C PRO A 220 -9.31 4.23 -5.24
N SER A 221 -8.44 4.86 -6.05
CA SER A 221 -7.50 4.14 -6.91
C SER A 221 -6.60 3.18 -6.12
N GLN A 222 -6.20 3.55 -4.92
CA GLN A 222 -5.37 2.66 -4.09
C GLN A 222 -6.14 1.45 -3.59
N GLN A 223 -7.42 1.61 -3.23
CA GLN A 223 -8.27 0.49 -2.80
C GLN A 223 -8.57 -0.45 -3.97
N GLU A 224 -8.91 0.12 -5.12
CA GLU A 224 -9.14 -0.66 -6.34
C GLU A 224 -7.90 -1.45 -6.74
N MET A 225 -6.74 -0.80 -6.77
CA MET A 225 -5.49 -1.44 -7.18
C MET A 225 -5.03 -2.51 -6.18
N ALA A 226 -5.18 -2.29 -4.88
CA ALA A 226 -4.86 -3.31 -3.87
C ALA A 226 -5.76 -4.54 -3.99
N ALA A 227 -7.01 -4.37 -4.39
CA ALA A 227 -8.01 -5.42 -4.49
C ALA A 227 -8.10 -6.07 -5.89
N MET A 228 -7.70 -5.39 -6.96
CA MET A 228 -7.82 -5.85 -8.35
C MET A 228 -7.20 -7.24 -8.59
N PRO A 229 -6.00 -7.57 -8.09
CA PRO A 229 -5.38 -8.86 -8.29
C PRO A 229 -5.96 -10.01 -7.46
N SER A 230 -6.97 -9.79 -6.62
CA SER A 230 -7.48 -10.78 -5.65
C SER A 230 -7.89 -12.11 -6.28
N ALA A 231 -8.32 -12.13 -7.55
CA ALA A 231 -8.64 -13.38 -8.23
C ALA A 231 -7.40 -14.26 -8.40
N VAL A 232 -6.27 -13.65 -8.80
CA VAL A 232 -4.98 -14.34 -8.94
C VAL A 232 -4.40 -14.70 -7.58
N ASP A 233 -4.51 -13.79 -6.60
CA ASP A 233 -4.07 -14.04 -5.22
C ASP A 233 -4.76 -15.27 -4.61
N ASN A 234 -6.08 -15.35 -4.76
CA ASN A 234 -6.86 -16.48 -4.27
C ASN A 234 -6.55 -17.76 -5.04
N TRP A 235 -6.29 -17.66 -6.35
CA TRP A 235 -5.86 -18.80 -7.16
C TRP A 235 -4.51 -19.34 -6.65
N ILE A 236 -3.52 -18.47 -6.40
CA ILE A 236 -2.21 -18.86 -5.85
C ILE A 236 -2.38 -19.55 -4.49
N LYS A 237 -3.20 -18.98 -3.60
CA LYS A 237 -3.36 -19.48 -2.23
C LYS A 237 -4.19 -20.76 -2.14
N CYS A 238 -5.32 -20.80 -2.84
CA CYS A 238 -6.33 -21.83 -2.64
C CYS A 238 -6.21 -22.97 -3.65
N GLN A 239 -5.95 -22.68 -4.93
CA GLN A 239 -5.86 -23.72 -5.96
C GLN A 239 -4.45 -24.31 -6.07
N MET A 240 -3.43 -23.45 -6.00
CA MET A 240 -2.03 -23.89 -6.02
C MET A 240 -1.49 -24.24 -4.63
N SER A 241 -2.32 -24.15 -3.59
CA SER A 241 -1.98 -24.48 -2.19
C SER A 241 -0.69 -23.81 -1.71
N THR A 242 -0.38 -22.61 -2.21
CA THR A 242 0.86 -21.91 -1.93
C THR A 242 0.74 -21.08 -0.65
N HIS A 243 1.17 -21.64 0.47
CA HIS A 243 1.03 -20.99 1.77
C HIS A 243 1.94 -19.77 1.96
N SER A 244 3.13 -19.79 1.37
CA SER A 244 4.13 -18.71 1.50
C SER A 244 4.13 -17.79 0.29
N ALA A 245 3.08 -17.00 0.13
CA ALA A 245 2.95 -15.98 -0.89
C ALA A 245 2.54 -14.65 -0.27
N GLY A 246 3.33 -13.60 -0.48
CA GLY A 246 3.06 -12.23 -0.09
C GLY A 246 2.77 -11.35 -1.30
N HIS A 247 1.84 -10.40 -1.14
CA HIS A 247 1.46 -9.44 -2.16
C HIS A 247 1.47 -8.02 -1.57
N TYR A 248 2.07 -7.07 -2.30
CA TYR A 248 2.09 -5.66 -1.94
C TYR A 248 1.99 -4.78 -3.18
N MET A 249 0.81 -4.32 -3.54
CA MET A 249 0.49 -3.57 -4.77
C MET A 249 0.90 -4.33 -6.04
N ASP A 250 1.98 -3.88 -6.70
CA ASP A 250 2.54 -4.48 -7.91
C ASP A 250 3.57 -5.58 -7.64
N ASP A 251 3.99 -5.74 -6.38
CA ASP A 251 5.08 -6.63 -5.98
C ASP A 251 4.59 -7.95 -5.36
N TYR A 252 5.05 -9.08 -5.87
CA TYR A 252 4.81 -10.42 -5.34
C TYR A 252 6.10 -11.07 -4.81
N CYS A 253 5.95 -11.85 -3.73
CA CYS A 253 7.03 -12.64 -3.15
C CYS A 253 6.48 -14.02 -2.78
N ILE A 254 6.95 -15.07 -3.46
CA ILE A 254 6.46 -16.44 -3.27
C ILE A 254 7.65 -17.35 -2.96
N ILE A 255 7.52 -18.18 -1.92
CA ILE A 255 8.60 -19.04 -1.42
C ILE A 255 8.14 -20.50 -1.56
N LEU A 256 8.94 -21.33 -2.24
CA LEU A 256 8.73 -22.77 -2.35
C LEU A 256 10.04 -23.54 -2.10
N PRO A 257 9.94 -24.80 -1.67
CA PRO A 257 11.12 -25.64 -1.38
C PRO A 257 11.79 -26.19 -2.63
N ASP A 258 11.14 -26.12 -3.79
CA ASP A 258 11.69 -26.56 -5.06
C ASP A 258 11.72 -25.42 -6.09
N ILE A 259 12.85 -25.29 -6.80
CA ILE A 259 13.06 -24.22 -7.79
C ILE A 259 12.32 -24.51 -9.11
N GLU A 260 12.20 -25.77 -9.49
CA GLU A 260 11.46 -26.10 -10.72
C GLU A 260 9.96 -25.89 -10.53
N ASP A 261 9.43 -26.19 -9.36
CA ASP A 261 8.04 -25.85 -9.03
C ASP A 261 7.80 -24.35 -8.96
N LEU A 262 8.77 -23.56 -8.47
CA LEU A 262 8.73 -22.11 -8.57
C LEU A 262 8.70 -21.61 -10.01
N LYS A 263 9.47 -22.23 -10.91
CA LYS A 263 9.46 -21.88 -12.35
C LYS A 263 8.12 -22.20 -12.99
N LYS A 264 7.57 -23.41 -12.72
CA LYS A 264 6.25 -23.81 -13.22
C LYS A 264 5.15 -22.86 -12.71
N LEU A 265 5.13 -22.61 -11.41
CA LEU A 265 4.17 -21.70 -10.78
C LEU A 265 4.31 -20.29 -11.34
N GLY A 266 5.54 -19.77 -11.48
CA GLY A 266 5.81 -18.45 -12.04
C GLY A 266 5.24 -18.27 -13.45
N ARG A 267 5.43 -19.25 -14.35
CA ARG A 267 4.83 -19.25 -15.68
C ARG A 267 3.29 -19.24 -15.62
N ALA A 268 2.73 -20.06 -14.74
CA ALA A 268 1.28 -20.13 -14.57
C ALA A 268 0.69 -18.81 -14.01
N ILE A 269 1.36 -18.15 -13.06
CA ILE A 269 0.94 -16.84 -12.54
C ILE A 269 0.99 -15.78 -13.63
N VAL A 270 2.07 -15.72 -14.42
CA VAL A 270 2.17 -14.79 -15.56
C VAL A 270 0.99 -14.98 -16.51
N ARG A 271 0.67 -16.21 -16.88
CA ARG A 271 -0.48 -16.52 -17.73
C ARG A 271 -1.80 -16.07 -17.10
N GLN A 272 -1.99 -16.27 -15.78
CA GLN A 272 -3.18 -15.82 -15.07
C GLN A 272 -3.36 -14.30 -15.10
N PHE A 273 -2.29 -13.54 -15.03
CA PHE A 273 -2.32 -12.09 -15.19
C PHE A 273 -2.58 -11.66 -16.64
N GLU A 274 -1.88 -12.28 -17.61
CA GLU A 274 -2.02 -11.96 -19.04
C GLU A 274 -3.45 -12.19 -19.55
N ILE A 275 -4.09 -13.30 -19.19
CA ILE A 275 -5.51 -13.61 -19.52
C ILE A 275 -6.44 -12.50 -18.99
N ARG A 276 -6.09 -11.85 -17.89
CA ARG A 276 -6.86 -10.74 -17.30
C ARG A 276 -6.45 -9.37 -17.82
N GLY A 277 -5.58 -9.31 -18.82
CA GLY A 277 -5.08 -8.06 -19.39
C GLY A 277 -4.20 -7.25 -18.43
N ILE A 278 -3.65 -7.88 -17.38
CA ILE A 278 -2.71 -7.26 -16.44
C ILE A 278 -1.29 -7.62 -16.86
N PRO A 279 -0.49 -6.70 -17.39
CA PRO A 279 0.84 -7.02 -17.90
C PRO A 279 1.83 -7.25 -16.76
N VAL A 280 2.66 -8.28 -16.92
CA VAL A 280 3.75 -8.61 -15.99
C VAL A 280 5.07 -8.06 -16.52
N ASN A 281 5.90 -7.53 -15.62
CA ASN A 281 7.24 -7.06 -15.96
C ASN A 281 8.23 -8.24 -15.99
N LYS A 282 8.31 -8.93 -17.13
CA LYS A 282 9.15 -10.13 -17.30
C LYS A 282 10.64 -9.87 -16.94
N LYS A 283 11.15 -8.64 -17.17
CA LYS A 283 12.54 -8.28 -16.82
C LYS A 283 12.81 -8.23 -15.32
N LYS A 284 11.77 -8.01 -14.50
CA LYS A 284 11.87 -7.98 -13.04
C LYS A 284 11.44 -9.28 -12.37
N CYS A 285 10.88 -10.23 -13.13
CA CYS A 285 10.59 -11.57 -12.62
C CYS A 285 11.89 -12.32 -12.38
N LYS A 286 12.14 -12.71 -11.12
CA LYS A 286 13.38 -13.37 -10.72
C LYS A 286 13.11 -14.49 -9.74
N ILE A 287 13.78 -15.62 -9.94
CA ILE A 287 13.86 -16.68 -8.94
C ILE A 287 15.27 -16.61 -8.33
N ILE A 288 15.31 -16.52 -7.02
CA ILE A 288 16.55 -16.39 -6.25
C ILE A 288 16.60 -17.56 -5.25
N PRO A 289 17.65 -18.40 -5.24
CA PRO A 289 17.81 -19.43 -4.22
C PRO A 289 17.85 -18.82 -2.82
N LEU A 290 17.26 -19.49 -1.83
CA LEU A 290 17.25 -19.02 -0.44
C LEU A 290 18.64 -19.00 0.22
N THR A 291 19.64 -19.63 -0.39
CA THR A 291 21.04 -19.49 -0.02
C THR A 291 21.63 -18.10 -0.32
N LYS A 292 20.98 -17.33 -1.21
CA LYS A 292 21.37 -15.97 -1.58
C LYS A 292 20.40 -14.94 -0.98
N PRO A 293 20.89 -13.74 -0.61
CA PRO A 293 20.00 -12.68 -0.14
C PRO A 293 19.16 -12.12 -1.28
N PHE A 294 17.90 -11.76 -0.99
CA PHE A 294 16.98 -11.13 -1.94
C PHE A 294 16.42 -9.80 -1.40
N ARG A 295 15.87 -8.98 -2.30
CA ARG A 295 15.27 -7.70 -1.96
C ARG A 295 13.78 -7.72 -2.32
N TRP A 296 12.94 -7.34 -1.36
CA TRP A 296 11.50 -7.15 -1.58
C TRP A 296 10.96 -6.06 -0.65
N CYS A 297 9.97 -5.29 -1.10
CA CYS A 297 9.38 -4.21 -0.30
C CYS A 297 10.42 -3.28 0.34
N LYS A 298 11.46 -2.88 -0.42
CA LYS A 298 12.56 -2.00 0.01
C LYS A 298 13.43 -2.58 1.15
N ALA A 299 13.21 -3.84 1.55
CA ALA A 299 14.02 -4.58 2.51
C ALA A 299 14.91 -5.61 1.83
N ARG A 300 16.05 -5.93 2.43
CA ARG A 300 16.93 -7.04 2.05
C ARG A 300 16.82 -8.14 3.07
N PHE A 301 16.41 -9.31 2.63
CA PHE A 301 16.30 -10.53 3.43
C PHE A 301 17.51 -11.42 3.22
N THR A 302 18.04 -11.98 4.30
CA THR A 302 19.12 -12.97 4.27
C THR A 302 18.76 -14.09 5.21
N LEU A 303 18.61 -15.30 4.71
CA LEU A 303 18.43 -16.52 5.49
C LEU A 303 19.81 -17.14 5.72
N THR A 304 20.27 -17.14 6.98
CA THR A 304 21.57 -17.71 7.36
C THR A 304 21.49 -19.24 7.43
N GLU A 305 22.64 -19.90 7.51
CA GLU A 305 22.73 -21.35 7.69
C GLU A 305 22.12 -21.83 9.01
N THR A 306 22.21 -21.01 10.04
CA THR A 306 21.62 -21.29 11.36
C THR A 306 20.12 -20.97 11.44
N GLY A 307 19.47 -20.63 10.31
CA GLY A 307 18.04 -20.27 10.27
C GLY A 307 17.71 -18.86 10.76
N LYS A 308 18.69 -18.05 11.15
CA LYS A 308 18.46 -16.65 11.49
C LYS A 308 18.12 -15.85 10.23
N ILE A 309 17.01 -15.11 10.28
CA ILE A 309 16.58 -14.24 9.18
C ILE A 309 16.98 -12.82 9.52
N LYS A 310 17.94 -12.29 8.78
CA LYS A 310 18.35 -10.88 8.86
C LYS A 310 17.57 -10.06 7.85
N VAL A 311 17.00 -8.95 8.31
CA VAL A 311 16.23 -8.02 7.47
C VAL A 311 16.87 -6.64 7.57
N ASN A 312 17.44 -6.16 6.47
CA ASN A 312 18.12 -4.87 6.41
C ASN A 312 17.34 -3.90 5.52
N GLY A 313 17.33 -2.62 5.88
CA GLY A 313 16.81 -1.56 5.04
C GLY A 313 17.71 -1.26 3.82
N SER A 314 17.25 -0.39 2.94
CA SER A 314 18.00 0.00 1.74
C SER A 314 19.31 0.74 2.10
N ARG A 315 20.44 0.34 1.48
CA ARG A 315 21.71 1.07 1.56
C ARG A 315 21.55 2.52 1.07
N ASP A 316 20.80 2.71 -0.01
CA ASP A 316 20.55 4.03 -0.59
C ASP A 316 19.76 4.94 0.36
N GLY A 317 18.92 4.36 1.24
CA GLY A 317 18.23 5.08 2.31
C GLY A 317 19.19 5.75 3.29
N VAL A 318 20.23 5.01 3.69
CA VAL A 318 21.26 5.53 4.60
C VAL A 318 22.07 6.65 3.94
N ILE A 319 22.47 6.46 2.67
CA ILE A 319 23.22 7.46 1.91
C ILE A 319 22.40 8.76 1.80
N ARG A 320 21.12 8.65 1.46
CA ARG A 320 20.22 9.82 1.40
C ARG A 320 20.05 10.51 2.77
N ALA A 321 19.89 9.72 3.83
CA ALA A 321 19.76 10.25 5.18
C ALA A 321 21.00 11.05 5.59
N ARG A 322 22.19 10.55 5.30
CA ARG A 322 23.47 11.25 5.54
C ARG A 322 23.56 12.54 4.73
N ARG A 323 23.22 12.52 3.44
CA ARG A 323 23.22 13.71 2.57
C ARG A 323 22.22 14.75 3.10
N LYS A 324 21.05 14.31 3.53
CA LYS A 324 20.01 15.20 4.06
C LYS A 324 20.42 15.83 5.39
N LEU A 325 21.09 15.13 6.29
CA LEU A 325 21.64 15.71 7.52
C LEU A 325 22.69 16.78 7.21
N LYS A 326 23.59 16.55 6.26
CA LYS A 326 24.58 17.54 5.83
C LYS A 326 23.90 18.78 5.21
N LEU A 327 22.83 18.60 4.45
CA LEU A 327 22.03 19.71 3.92
C LEU A 327 21.37 20.49 5.07
N PHE A 328 20.73 19.80 6.01
CA PHE A 328 20.09 20.41 7.17
C PHE A 328 21.07 21.20 8.04
N HIS A 329 22.31 20.73 8.17
CA HIS A 329 23.36 21.46 8.87
C HIS A 329 23.70 22.81 8.18
N ARG A 330 23.85 22.78 6.83
CA ARG A 330 24.06 24.02 6.06
C ARG A 330 22.87 25.00 6.18
N GLU A 331 21.64 24.47 6.12
CA GLU A 331 20.42 25.26 6.28
C GLU A 331 20.30 25.84 7.70
N TRP A 332 20.73 25.09 8.72
CA TRP A 332 20.74 25.55 10.11
C TRP A 332 21.75 26.68 10.31
N LEU A 333 22.97 26.55 9.78
CA LEU A 333 23.97 27.63 9.81
C LEU A 333 23.49 28.91 9.09
N ALA A 334 22.66 28.76 8.07
CA ALA A 334 22.03 29.85 7.32
C ALA A 334 20.70 30.34 7.94
N TRP A 335 20.34 29.91 9.15
CA TRP A 335 19.10 30.29 9.88
C TRP A 335 17.80 29.89 9.15
N LYS A 336 17.90 28.98 8.15
CA LYS A 336 16.74 28.46 7.35
C LYS A 336 16.10 27.23 7.95
N ARG A 337 16.66 26.66 9.03
CA ARG A 337 16.18 25.45 9.67
C ARG A 337 16.43 25.46 11.17
N THR A 338 15.48 24.95 11.92
CA THR A 338 15.56 24.80 13.37
C THR A 338 16.16 23.47 13.80
N LEU A 339 16.77 23.40 14.98
CA LEU A 339 17.23 22.13 15.57
C LEU A 339 16.07 21.19 15.87
N GLN A 340 14.88 21.72 16.13
CA GLN A 340 13.68 20.90 16.36
C GLN A 340 13.25 20.13 15.09
N GLU A 341 13.34 20.74 13.91
CA GLU A 341 13.08 20.07 12.63
C GLU A 341 14.11 18.97 12.34
N VAL A 342 15.38 19.20 12.72
CA VAL A 342 16.43 18.17 12.62
C VAL A 342 16.12 17.00 13.56
N ALA A 343 15.70 17.27 14.80
CA ALA A 343 15.29 16.25 15.77
C ALA A 343 14.10 15.45 15.27
N GLN A 344 13.09 16.12 14.73
CA GLN A 344 11.93 15.44 14.13
C GLN A 344 12.34 14.52 12.97
N TYR A 345 13.25 14.97 12.11
CA TYR A 345 13.80 14.12 11.04
C TYR A 345 14.55 12.91 11.60
N MET A 346 15.38 13.07 12.61
CA MET A 346 16.10 11.96 13.25
C MET A 346 15.14 10.97 13.88
N ASN A 347 14.09 11.44 14.56
CA ASN A 347 13.04 10.57 15.12
C ASN A 347 12.34 9.73 14.02
N CYS A 348 12.07 10.31 12.85
CA CYS A 348 11.53 9.55 11.70
C CYS A 348 12.52 8.49 11.21
N GLN A 349 13.82 8.79 11.16
CA GLN A 349 14.85 7.80 10.77
C GLN A 349 14.94 6.66 11.81
N GLU A 350 14.89 6.98 13.09
CA GLU A 350 14.90 5.98 14.16
C GLU A 350 13.68 5.07 14.09
N ALA A 351 12.48 5.63 13.96
CA ALA A 351 11.25 4.88 13.80
C ALA A 351 11.30 3.93 12.59
N TYR A 352 11.91 4.39 11.48
CA TYR A 352 12.10 3.55 10.30
C TYR A 352 13.10 2.41 10.56
N TYR A 353 14.30 2.71 11.08
CA TYR A 353 15.35 1.70 11.28
C TYR A 353 15.08 0.72 12.42
N LYS A 354 14.23 1.05 13.41
CA LYS A 354 13.77 0.10 14.44
C LYS A 354 13.06 -1.13 13.88
N ASN A 355 12.56 -1.05 12.64
CA ASN A 355 11.90 -2.19 11.98
C ASN A 355 12.87 -3.13 11.25
N PHE A 356 14.18 -2.87 11.31
CA PHE A 356 15.22 -3.62 10.61
C PHE A 356 16.36 -4.03 11.55
N ASP A 357 17.10 -5.04 11.16
CA ASP A 357 18.32 -5.46 11.83
C ASP A 357 19.51 -4.52 11.48
N ASP A 358 19.25 -3.20 11.50
CA ASP A 358 20.17 -2.15 11.02
C ASP A 358 20.71 -1.25 12.14
N HIS A 359 20.84 -1.79 13.35
CA HIS A 359 21.28 -1.02 14.52
C HIS A 359 22.60 -0.25 14.26
N GLY A 360 23.61 -0.89 13.68
CA GLY A 360 24.88 -0.23 13.36
C GLY A 360 24.76 0.91 12.33
N ARG A 361 23.76 0.87 11.44
CA ARG A 361 23.48 1.98 10.51
C ARG A 361 22.84 3.18 11.22
N LEU A 362 21.94 2.91 12.13
CA LEU A 362 21.29 3.92 12.95
C LEU A 362 22.32 4.61 13.85
N LEU A 363 23.19 3.85 14.51
CA LEU A 363 24.27 4.40 15.34
C LEU A 363 25.19 5.32 14.53
N ARG A 364 25.62 4.91 13.33
CA ARG A 364 26.42 5.77 12.45
C ARG A 364 25.71 7.06 12.05
N LEU A 365 24.38 7.03 11.85
CA LEU A 365 23.61 8.22 11.53
C LEU A 365 23.49 9.16 12.74
N ARG A 366 23.30 8.61 13.95
CA ARG A 366 23.31 9.37 15.21
C ARG A 366 24.65 10.02 15.46
N ARG A 367 25.76 9.27 15.31
CA ARG A 367 27.14 9.83 15.45
C ARG A 367 27.39 10.95 14.46
N LEU A 368 26.96 10.82 13.21
CA LEU A 368 27.08 11.90 12.24
C LEU A 368 26.27 13.11 12.65
N CYS A 369 25.01 12.94 13.09
CA CYS A 369 24.18 14.05 13.57
C CYS A 369 24.83 14.75 14.76
N TYR A 370 25.30 14.00 15.75
CA TYR A 370 26.02 14.55 16.90
C TYR A 370 27.26 15.37 16.48
N ALA A 371 28.10 14.80 15.61
CA ALA A 371 29.33 15.43 15.16
C ALA A 371 29.09 16.77 14.44
N ILE A 372 28.10 16.82 13.52
CA ILE A 372 27.88 18.05 12.72
C ILE A 372 27.06 19.11 13.44
N PHE A 373 26.24 18.76 14.42
CA PHE A 373 25.42 19.72 15.19
C PHE A 373 25.97 19.98 16.61
N GLY A 374 27.16 19.44 16.95
CA GLY A 374 27.78 19.65 18.25
C GLY A 374 26.93 19.20 19.44
N GLY A 375 26.18 18.11 19.30
CA GLY A 375 25.28 17.61 20.36
C GLY A 375 24.02 18.44 20.62
N ARG A 376 23.78 19.52 19.88
CA ARG A 376 22.69 20.48 20.12
C ARG A 376 21.31 20.00 19.67
N VAL A 377 21.23 18.90 18.90
CA VAL A 377 19.94 18.38 18.46
C VAL A 377 19.28 17.63 19.62
N PRO A 378 18.07 18.03 20.05
CA PRO A 378 17.41 17.39 21.17
C PRO A 378 17.08 15.93 20.81
N CYS A 379 17.58 14.98 21.63
CA CYS A 379 17.19 13.58 21.52
C CYS A 379 15.76 13.40 22.02
N SER A 380 14.95 12.56 21.37
CA SER A 380 13.67 12.15 21.92
C SER A 380 13.92 11.37 23.22
N THR A 381 13.63 11.98 24.34
CA THR A 381 13.71 11.34 25.65
C THR A 381 12.56 10.35 25.84
N LYS A 382 12.77 9.12 25.39
CA LYS A 382 12.27 7.91 26.08
C LYS A 382 13.27 6.80 25.81
N SER A 383 14.08 6.48 26.83
CA SER A 383 15.07 5.39 26.93
C SER A 383 16.32 5.50 26.02
N SER A 384 17.34 6.21 26.47
CA SER A 384 18.73 5.71 26.50
C SER A 384 19.59 6.72 27.24
N LYS A 385 20.35 6.23 28.20
CA LYS A 385 21.43 6.96 28.88
C LYS A 385 22.31 7.66 27.83
N PRO A 386 22.85 8.84 28.12
CA PRO A 386 23.78 9.50 27.21
C PRO A 386 24.96 8.57 26.95
N VAL A 387 25.21 8.27 25.67
CA VAL A 387 26.45 7.59 25.29
C VAL A 387 27.53 8.65 25.46
N MET A 388 28.28 8.56 26.55
CA MET A 388 29.49 9.34 26.72
C MET A 388 30.40 9.10 25.52
N ALA A 389 30.90 10.20 24.93
CA ALA A 389 31.92 10.13 23.91
C ALA A 389 33.16 9.43 24.50
N PRO A 390 33.81 8.49 23.79
CA PRO A 390 35.14 8.08 24.19
C PRO A 390 36.03 9.32 24.09
N SER A 391 36.75 9.63 25.17
CA SER A 391 37.85 10.55 25.17
C SER A 391 38.78 10.24 24.02
N LEU A 392 39.01 11.20 23.15
CA LEU A 392 40.08 11.15 22.18
C LEU A 392 41.43 11.21 22.90
N PRO A 393 42.44 10.42 22.46
CA PRO A 393 43.78 10.51 23.00
C PRO A 393 44.47 11.83 22.64
#